data_3248d41bb34aa8e71d23b9b550558e5e
#
_entry.id   3248d41bb34aa8e71d23b9b550558e5e
#
_cell.length_a   1.000
_cell.length_b   1.000
_cell.length_c   1.000
_cell.angle_alpha   90.00
_cell.angle_beta   90.00
_cell.angle_gamma   90.00
#
_symmetry.space_group_name_H-M   'P 1'
#
loop_
_entity.id
_entity.type
_entity.pdbx_description
1 polymer ?
#
loop_
_entity_poly.entity_id
_entity_poly.type
_entity_poly.pdbx_seq_one_letter_code
_entity_poly.pdbx_strand_id
1 'polypeptide(L)'
;MLFRSVCNYIVSIGADCYTPVDSSNIPTGDILPVEGTMYDFRNPRRVGTDYIDINYVLSDAYEYAAKVTDPEAGISMSVKTSFPGLQLYNGNYIGNCTGKYNMPYNDQHGICFEPQFFPDSMHHNNFPSPVLKAGEHLDRYIEYIF
;
A
#
# COMPACT_ATOMS: atom_id res chain seq x y z
N MET A 1 14.18 -10.51 -19.53
CA MET A 1 13.18 -9.68 -18.81
C MET A 1 13.97 -8.63 -18.06
N LEU A 2 13.86 -7.38 -18.45
CA LEU A 2 14.48 -6.27 -17.73
C LEU A 2 13.62 -6.03 -16.47
N PHE A 3 14.23 -6.09 -15.28
CA PHE A 3 13.59 -5.60 -14.06
C PHE A 3 13.40 -4.11 -14.23
N ARG A 4 12.14 -3.66 -14.27
CA ARG A 4 11.79 -2.27 -14.55
C ARG A 4 11.42 -1.58 -13.26
N SER A 5 11.77 -0.31 -13.16
CA SER A 5 11.33 0.54 -12.07
C SER A 5 9.80 0.70 -12.08
N VAL A 6 9.19 0.65 -10.91
CA VAL A 6 7.75 0.87 -10.72
C VAL A 6 7.34 2.34 -10.81
N CYS A 7 8.30 3.26 -10.99
CA CYS A 7 8.04 4.70 -11.05
C CYS A 7 7.02 5.09 -12.15
N ASN A 8 6.98 4.32 -13.24
CA ASN A 8 6.06 4.56 -14.35
C ASN A 8 4.68 3.91 -14.17
N TYR A 9 4.50 3.07 -13.15
CA TYR A 9 3.22 2.45 -12.88
C TYR A 9 2.18 3.51 -12.53
N ILE A 10 0.97 3.31 -13.03
CA ILE A 10 -0.18 4.17 -12.75
C ILE A 10 -0.95 3.49 -11.62
N VAL A 11 -1.10 4.20 -10.50
CA VAL A 11 -1.77 3.68 -9.29
C VAL A 11 -2.93 4.59 -8.92
N SER A 12 -4.01 3.99 -8.43
CA SER A 12 -5.05 4.67 -7.66
C SER A 12 -5.35 3.88 -6.39
N ILE A 13 -5.68 4.61 -5.31
CA ILE A 13 -6.00 4.04 -3.99
C ILE A 13 -7.36 4.56 -3.54
N GLY A 14 -8.23 3.66 -3.08
CA GLY A 14 -9.57 3.95 -2.58
C GLY A 14 -9.55 4.44 -1.13
N ALA A 15 -8.88 5.56 -0.87
CA ALA A 15 -8.73 6.12 0.47
C ALA A 15 -8.65 7.65 0.44
N ASP A 16 -9.33 8.30 1.38
CA ASP A 16 -9.25 9.76 1.59
C ASP A 16 -8.26 10.14 2.68
N CYS A 17 -7.80 9.16 3.48
CA CYS A 17 -6.90 9.36 4.61
C CYS A 17 -5.79 8.31 4.65
N TYR A 18 -4.75 8.63 5.43
CA TYR A 18 -3.62 7.75 5.72
C TYR A 18 -3.21 7.88 7.19
N THR A 19 -2.43 6.92 7.70
CA THR A 19 -1.84 6.97 9.05
C THR A 19 -0.39 7.43 8.94
N PRO A 20 -0.05 8.67 9.41
CA PRO A 20 1.33 9.15 9.36
C PRO A 20 2.23 8.37 10.32
N VAL A 21 3.52 8.38 10.00
CA VAL A 21 4.57 7.76 10.82
C VAL A 21 5.57 8.80 11.30
N ASP A 22 6.24 8.50 12.40
CA ASP A 22 7.35 9.30 12.94
C ASP A 22 8.68 9.00 12.19
N SER A 23 9.77 9.61 12.68
CA SER A 23 11.11 9.41 12.12
C SER A 23 11.66 7.97 12.24
N SER A 24 11.01 7.12 13.02
CA SER A 24 11.33 5.71 13.20
C SER A 24 10.40 4.79 12.41
N ASN A 25 9.56 5.35 11.53
CA ASN A 25 8.51 4.66 10.77
C ASN A 25 7.43 4.00 11.66
N ILE A 26 7.19 4.55 12.86
CA ILE A 26 6.13 4.08 13.75
C ILE A 26 4.91 5.01 13.58
N PRO A 27 3.67 4.48 13.43
CA PRO A 27 2.47 5.29 13.37
C PRO A 27 2.32 6.22 14.57
N THR A 28 1.95 7.50 14.31
CA THR A 28 1.75 8.50 15.36
C THR A 28 0.41 8.36 16.09
N GLY A 29 -0.51 7.56 15.53
CA GLY A 29 -1.89 7.45 16.01
C GLY A 29 -2.85 8.42 15.33
N ASP A 30 -2.35 9.35 14.53
CA ASP A 30 -3.19 10.26 13.76
C ASP A 30 -3.76 9.59 12.51
N ILE A 31 -4.86 10.15 12.00
CA ILE A 31 -5.44 9.85 10.69
C ILE A 31 -5.55 11.19 9.96
N LEU A 32 -4.79 11.36 8.89
CA LEU A 32 -4.70 12.61 8.16
C LEU A 32 -5.23 12.47 6.72
N PRO A 33 -5.79 13.54 6.12
CA PRO A 33 -6.24 13.51 4.73
C PRO A 33 -5.06 13.37 3.76
N VAL A 34 -5.27 12.62 2.68
CA VAL A 34 -4.27 12.50 1.60
C VAL A 34 -4.20 13.74 0.73
N GLU A 35 -5.26 14.57 0.73
CA GLU A 35 -5.39 15.74 -0.13
C GLU A 35 -4.23 16.72 0.01
N GLY A 36 -3.65 17.10 -1.12
CA GLY A 36 -2.50 18.02 -1.16
C GLY A 36 -1.17 17.42 -0.69
N THR A 37 -1.11 16.12 -0.43
CA THR A 37 0.11 15.40 -0.06
C THR A 37 0.66 14.57 -1.22
N MET A 38 1.88 14.08 -1.08
CA MET A 38 2.47 13.10 -1.99
C MET A 38 1.75 11.74 -1.97
N TYR A 39 0.88 11.49 -0.99
CA TYR A 39 0.10 10.27 -0.85
C TYR A 39 -1.28 10.33 -1.53
N ASP A 40 -1.64 11.43 -2.21
CA ASP A 40 -2.93 11.54 -2.89
C ASP A 40 -2.95 10.73 -4.19
N PHE A 41 -3.44 9.49 -4.08
CA PHE A 41 -3.68 8.56 -5.18
C PHE A 41 -5.18 8.31 -5.42
N ARG A 42 -6.07 9.20 -4.98
CA ARG A 42 -7.52 9.08 -5.24
C ARG A 42 -7.82 9.08 -6.74
N ASN A 43 -7.05 9.84 -7.51
CA ASN A 43 -7.07 9.80 -8.97
C ASN A 43 -5.87 9.02 -9.51
N PRO A 44 -6.03 8.22 -10.59
CA PRO A 44 -4.93 7.48 -11.17
C PRO A 44 -3.76 8.39 -11.55
N ARG A 45 -2.59 8.12 -11.02
CA ARG A 45 -1.35 8.84 -11.34
C ARG A 45 -0.13 7.94 -11.30
N ARG A 46 0.98 8.39 -11.88
CA ARG A 46 2.27 7.69 -11.78
C ARG A 46 2.75 7.65 -10.33
N VAL A 47 3.36 6.52 -9.95
CA VAL A 47 4.04 6.36 -8.65
C VAL A 47 5.11 7.43 -8.49
N GLY A 48 5.93 7.65 -9.53
CA GLY A 48 7.01 8.63 -9.49
C GLY A 48 8.22 8.12 -8.73
N THR A 49 9.10 9.06 -8.37
CA THR A 49 10.37 8.77 -7.69
C THR A 49 10.32 8.99 -6.18
N ASP A 50 9.18 9.46 -5.67
CA ASP A 50 8.99 9.63 -4.22
C ASP A 50 9.02 8.29 -3.51
N TYR A 51 9.58 8.27 -2.31
CA TYR A 51 9.58 7.08 -1.49
C TYR A 51 8.25 6.96 -0.75
N ILE A 52 7.54 5.86 -1.01
CA ILE A 52 6.22 5.60 -0.45
C ILE A 52 6.29 4.30 0.35
N ASP A 53 5.99 4.42 1.63
CA ASP A 53 5.82 3.31 2.56
C ASP A 53 4.82 3.77 3.62
N ILE A 54 3.52 3.65 3.29
CA ILE A 54 2.47 4.27 4.10
C ILE A 54 1.18 3.44 4.09
N ASN A 55 0.49 3.40 5.22
CA ASN A 55 -0.81 2.77 5.34
C ASN A 55 -1.93 3.76 5.02
N TYR A 56 -2.78 3.38 4.07
CA TYR A 56 -4.01 4.08 3.71
C TYR A 56 -5.18 3.57 4.54
N VAL A 57 -6.06 4.48 4.96
CA VAL A 57 -7.34 4.18 5.60
C VAL A 57 -8.37 3.97 4.50
N LEU A 58 -8.72 2.71 4.22
CA LEU A 58 -9.64 2.36 3.15
C LEU A 58 -11.06 2.83 3.45
N SER A 59 -11.79 3.15 2.39
CA SER A 59 -13.17 3.62 2.47
C SER A 59 -14.08 2.78 1.58
N ASP A 60 -15.25 2.40 2.12
CA ASP A 60 -16.31 1.68 1.38
C ASP A 60 -16.94 2.52 0.26
N ALA A 61 -16.60 3.82 0.17
CA ALA A 61 -17.03 4.68 -0.93
C ALA A 61 -16.38 4.31 -2.27
N TYR A 62 -15.30 3.53 -2.25
CA TYR A 62 -14.56 3.13 -3.44
C TYR A 62 -14.80 1.64 -3.77
N GLU A 63 -14.97 1.34 -5.04
CA GLU A 63 -15.18 -0.05 -5.52
C GLU A 63 -13.96 -0.95 -5.28
N TYR A 64 -12.76 -0.38 -5.32
CA TYR A 64 -11.48 -1.09 -5.17
C TYR A 64 -10.62 -0.39 -4.12
N ALA A 65 -9.92 -1.19 -3.33
CA ALA A 65 -8.89 -0.69 -2.41
C ALA A 65 -7.71 -0.07 -3.16
N ALA A 66 -7.32 -0.70 -4.27
CA ALA A 66 -6.27 -0.18 -5.15
C ALA A 66 -6.45 -0.68 -6.59
N LYS A 67 -5.91 0.09 -7.53
CA LYS A 67 -5.65 -0.36 -8.92
C LYS A 67 -4.24 0.03 -9.32
N VAL A 68 -3.57 -0.84 -10.05
CA VAL A 68 -2.25 -0.57 -10.63
C VAL A 68 -2.21 -1.03 -12.08
N THR A 69 -1.55 -0.25 -12.91
CA THR A 69 -1.29 -0.60 -14.32
C THR A 69 0.18 -0.37 -14.63
N ASP A 70 0.83 -1.37 -15.23
CA ASP A 70 2.08 -1.20 -15.94
C ASP A 70 1.76 -0.82 -17.39
N PRO A 71 1.90 0.44 -17.79
CA PRO A 71 1.54 0.87 -19.15
C PRO A 71 2.47 0.32 -20.23
N GLU A 72 3.67 -0.13 -19.87
CA GLU A 72 4.62 -0.70 -20.83
C GLU A 72 4.37 -2.20 -21.08
N ALA A 73 4.01 -2.94 -20.03
CA ALA A 73 3.67 -4.36 -20.15
C ALA A 73 2.19 -4.58 -20.53
N GLY A 74 1.34 -3.58 -20.38
CA GLY A 74 -0.10 -3.69 -20.62
C GLY A 74 -0.81 -4.58 -19.58
N ILE A 75 -0.23 -4.72 -18.38
CA ILE A 75 -0.80 -5.52 -17.28
C ILE A 75 -1.43 -4.58 -16.27
N SER A 76 -2.63 -4.94 -15.84
CA SER A 76 -3.32 -4.25 -14.76
C SER A 76 -3.74 -5.21 -13.67
N MET A 77 -3.75 -4.72 -12.42
CA MET A 77 -4.25 -5.46 -11.27
C MET A 77 -5.15 -4.55 -10.44
N SER A 78 -6.26 -5.09 -9.97
CA SER A 78 -7.12 -4.45 -8.98
C SER A 78 -7.12 -5.24 -7.69
N VAL A 79 -7.22 -4.55 -6.56
CA VAL A 79 -7.25 -5.14 -5.22
C VAL A 79 -8.60 -4.85 -4.58
N LYS A 80 -9.29 -5.89 -4.11
CA LYS A 80 -10.46 -5.78 -3.23
C LYS A 80 -10.13 -6.44 -1.91
N THR A 81 -10.66 -5.88 -0.82
CA THR A 81 -10.43 -6.44 0.50
C THR A 81 -11.50 -5.99 1.50
N SER A 82 -11.68 -6.76 2.54
CA SER A 82 -12.45 -6.40 3.73
C SER A 82 -11.57 -5.90 4.89
N PHE A 83 -10.26 -5.77 4.69
CA PHE A 83 -9.38 -5.13 5.67
C PHE A 83 -9.58 -3.61 5.70
N PRO A 84 -9.39 -2.97 6.86
CA PRO A 84 -9.60 -1.51 6.99
C PRO A 84 -8.48 -0.66 6.39
N GLY A 85 -7.31 -1.24 6.14
CA GLY A 85 -6.13 -0.54 5.64
C GLY A 85 -5.44 -1.25 4.50
N LEU A 86 -4.60 -0.49 3.80
CA LEU A 86 -3.73 -0.97 2.74
C LEU A 86 -2.39 -0.25 2.84
N GLN A 87 -1.32 -1.00 3.08
CA GLN A 87 0.02 -0.46 2.93
C GLN A 87 0.38 -0.41 1.44
N LEU A 88 0.85 0.74 0.98
CA LEU A 88 1.54 0.87 -0.30
C LEU A 88 3.02 1.06 -0.03
N TYR A 89 3.84 0.13 -0.53
CA TYR A 89 5.28 0.19 -0.47
C TYR A 89 5.87 0.07 -1.87
N ASN A 90 6.64 1.06 -2.30
CA ASN A 90 7.18 1.09 -3.67
C ASN A 90 8.65 0.68 -3.77
N GLY A 91 9.15 -0.12 -2.82
CA GLY A 91 10.45 -0.76 -2.93
C GLY A 91 11.65 0.13 -2.60
N ASN A 92 11.51 1.07 -1.68
CA ASN A 92 12.54 2.05 -1.30
C ASN A 92 13.83 1.46 -0.71
N TYR A 93 13.74 0.23 -0.21
CA TYR A 93 14.83 -0.42 0.51
C TYR A 93 15.21 -1.77 -0.09
N ILE A 94 14.83 -2.03 -1.35
CA ILE A 94 15.18 -3.28 -2.05
C ILE A 94 16.62 -3.22 -2.58
N GLY A 95 17.15 -2.02 -2.75
CA GLY A 95 18.43 -1.78 -3.41
C GLY A 95 19.62 -2.50 -2.81
N ASN A 96 20.67 -2.64 -3.64
CA ASN A 96 21.95 -3.25 -3.27
C ASN A 96 21.92 -4.76 -2.95
N CYS A 97 20.92 -5.50 -3.43
CA CYS A 97 20.92 -6.95 -3.35
C CYS A 97 20.96 -7.59 -4.74
N THR A 98 21.52 -8.81 -4.79
CA THR A 98 21.53 -9.62 -6.00
C THR A 98 20.33 -10.53 -5.99
N GLY A 99 19.48 -10.39 -6.99
CA GLY A 99 18.28 -11.17 -7.16
C GLY A 99 18.47 -12.42 -8.05
N LYS A 100 17.35 -12.92 -8.57
CA LYS A 100 17.32 -14.06 -9.49
C LYS A 100 18.21 -13.80 -10.72
N TYR A 101 18.83 -14.84 -11.24
CA TYR A 101 19.70 -14.79 -12.42
C TYR A 101 20.89 -13.83 -12.26
N ASN A 102 21.37 -13.63 -11.03
CA ASN A 102 22.48 -12.73 -10.71
C ASN A 102 22.23 -11.27 -11.16
N MET A 103 20.96 -10.85 -11.22
CA MET A 103 20.58 -9.49 -11.60
C MET A 103 20.52 -8.58 -10.36
N PRO A 104 21.05 -7.35 -10.43
CA PRO A 104 20.92 -6.42 -9.32
C PRO A 104 19.47 -5.97 -9.16
N TYR A 105 18.99 -5.95 -7.91
CA TYR A 105 17.75 -5.26 -7.55
C TYR A 105 18.12 -3.88 -7.04
N ASN A 106 17.50 -2.86 -7.62
CA ASN A 106 17.66 -1.48 -7.21
C ASN A 106 16.41 -1.02 -6.47
N ASP A 107 16.51 0.13 -5.80
CA ASP A 107 15.34 0.77 -5.22
C ASP A 107 14.26 0.97 -6.29
N GLN A 108 13.02 0.87 -5.86
CA GLN A 108 11.84 0.98 -6.72
C GLN A 108 11.76 -0.06 -7.86
N HIS A 109 12.36 -1.26 -7.67
CA HIS A 109 12.21 -2.39 -8.57
C HIS A 109 11.08 -3.36 -8.13
N GLY A 110 10.25 -2.98 -7.16
CA GLY A 110 9.09 -3.73 -6.70
C GLY A 110 8.06 -2.81 -6.09
N ILE A 111 6.81 -3.27 -6.07
CA ILE A 111 5.69 -2.57 -5.43
C ILE A 111 4.83 -3.58 -4.70
N CYS A 112 4.42 -3.25 -3.48
CA CYS A 112 3.55 -4.07 -2.65
C CYS A 112 2.25 -3.34 -2.37
N PHE A 113 1.15 -4.09 -2.42
CA PHE A 113 -0.18 -3.69 -1.98
C PHE A 113 -0.59 -4.67 -0.89
N GLU A 114 -0.62 -4.21 0.36
CA GLU A 114 -0.72 -5.07 1.54
C GLU A 114 -1.99 -4.73 2.34
N PRO A 115 -3.16 -5.33 2.00
CA PRO A 115 -4.36 -5.16 2.82
C PRO A 115 -4.15 -5.73 4.22
N GLN A 116 -4.43 -4.93 5.25
CA GLN A 116 -4.11 -5.25 6.64
C GLN A 116 -4.93 -4.44 7.64
N PHE A 117 -4.84 -4.78 8.92
CA PHE A 117 -5.11 -3.82 9.99
C PHE A 117 -4.02 -2.75 10.02
N PHE A 118 -4.32 -1.57 10.55
CA PHE A 118 -3.31 -0.51 10.58
C PHE A 118 -2.10 -0.95 11.40
N PRO A 119 -0.88 -0.64 10.96
CA PRO A 119 0.30 -0.89 11.76
C PRO A 119 0.16 -0.25 13.14
N ASP A 120 0.70 -0.90 14.16
CA ASP A 120 0.65 -0.48 15.56
C ASP A 120 -0.75 -0.29 16.17
N SER A 121 -1.79 -0.91 15.59
CA SER A 121 -3.17 -0.81 16.07
C SER A 121 -3.36 -1.16 17.55
N MET A 122 -2.47 -1.97 18.13
CA MET A 122 -2.55 -2.37 19.53
C MET A 122 -2.27 -1.23 20.51
N HIS A 123 -1.58 -0.19 20.06
CA HIS A 123 -1.22 0.97 20.89
C HIS A 123 -2.14 2.19 20.65
N HIS A 124 -3.05 2.12 19.67
CA HIS A 124 -3.92 3.23 19.29
C HIS A 124 -5.40 2.84 19.36
N ASN A 125 -6.11 3.32 20.38
CA ASN A 125 -7.52 2.97 20.62
C ASN A 125 -8.49 3.47 19.53
N ASN A 126 -8.08 4.43 18.72
CA ASN A 126 -8.84 4.96 17.58
C ASN A 126 -8.61 4.16 16.28
N PHE A 127 -7.68 3.20 16.29
CA PHE A 127 -7.45 2.29 15.16
C PHE A 127 -8.35 1.05 15.26
N PRO A 128 -8.73 0.45 14.13
CA PRO A 128 -9.43 -0.84 14.14
C PRO A 128 -8.60 -1.92 14.86
N SER A 129 -9.18 -2.57 15.86
CA SER A 129 -8.48 -3.57 16.65
C SER A 129 -8.26 -4.87 15.86
N PRO A 130 -7.04 -5.42 15.81
CA PRO A 130 -6.75 -6.74 15.25
C PRO A 130 -6.99 -7.87 16.24
N VAL A 131 -7.43 -7.57 17.48
CA VAL A 131 -7.57 -8.54 18.56
C VAL A 131 -8.75 -9.45 18.30
N LEU A 132 -8.51 -10.76 18.31
CA LEU A 132 -9.52 -11.80 18.31
C LEU A 132 -9.52 -12.51 19.67
N LYS A 133 -10.65 -12.46 20.39
CA LYS A 133 -10.78 -13.13 21.69
C LYS A 133 -11.14 -14.59 21.51
N ALA A 134 -10.88 -15.38 22.54
CA ALA A 134 -11.26 -16.79 22.55
C ALA A 134 -12.78 -16.95 22.31
N GLY A 135 -13.13 -17.78 21.32
CA GLY A 135 -14.53 -18.01 20.90
C GLY A 135 -15.07 -17.04 19.87
N GLU A 136 -14.36 -15.98 19.53
CA GLU A 136 -14.70 -15.09 18.41
C GLU A 136 -14.22 -15.68 17.08
N HIS A 137 -14.87 -15.25 15.99
CA HIS A 137 -14.52 -15.61 14.63
C HIS A 137 -14.24 -14.33 13.83
N LEU A 138 -13.19 -14.35 13.02
CA LEU A 138 -12.84 -13.27 12.09
C LEU A 138 -12.80 -13.84 10.67
N ASP A 139 -13.59 -13.28 9.79
CA ASP A 139 -13.59 -13.60 8.37
C ASP A 139 -13.17 -12.36 7.58
N ARG A 140 -12.12 -12.49 6.79
CA ARG A 140 -11.56 -11.42 5.95
C ARG A 140 -11.13 -12.00 4.61
N TYR A 141 -11.18 -11.16 3.56
CA TYR A 141 -10.72 -11.56 2.23
C TYR A 141 -9.77 -10.53 1.62
N ILE A 142 -8.93 -11.00 0.74
CA ILE A 142 -8.11 -10.21 -0.19
C ILE A 142 -8.29 -10.86 -1.56
N GLU A 143 -8.63 -10.05 -2.56
CA GLU A 143 -8.82 -10.49 -3.93
C GLU A 143 -7.93 -9.66 -4.85
N TYR A 144 -7.10 -10.32 -5.65
CA TYR A 144 -6.29 -9.73 -6.70
C TYR A 144 -6.89 -10.11 -8.05
N ILE A 145 -7.27 -9.11 -8.85
CA ILE A 145 -7.95 -9.27 -10.14
C ILE A 145 -7.04 -8.72 -11.24
N PHE A 146 -6.62 -9.60 -12.14
CA PHE A 146 -5.77 -9.28 -13.30
C PHE A 146 -6.55 -9.15 -14.60
#